data_dfc9fe6f3348b50e2fb83749868df18e
#
_entry.id   dfc9fe6f3348b50e2fb83749868df18e
#
_cell.length_a   1.000
_cell.length_b   1.000
_cell.length_c   1.000
_cell.angle_alpha   90.00
_cell.angle_beta   90.00
_cell.angle_gamma   90.00
#
_symmetry.space_group_name_H-M   'P 1'
#
loop_
_entity.id
_entity.type
_entity.pdbx_description
1 polymer ?
#
loop_
_entity_poly.entity_id
_entity_poly.type
_entity_poly.pdbx_seq_one_letter_code
_entity_poly.pdbx_strand_id
1 'polypeptide(L)'
;MKINNITQNIYSDEWHTDAKTAALAIRLLDPPLNSSIMLPFDQHMSEFRIQLQAAGHKVIYGVRDWLESEYQYDLLITNPPFSLKDFVIEKVLTDGKRATLILPLDSLGGVKRHQLFQKWGYPHVYIPTRRIAYFDEFGVKRKGASFHSVILTFNSAEQGQMSWECLA
;
A
#
# COMPACT_ATOMS: atom_id res chain seq x y z
N MET A 1 16.51 -13.55 -10.10
CA MET A 1 15.71 -13.04 -11.23
C MET A 1 15.81 -11.52 -11.16
N LYS A 2 16.41 -10.88 -12.16
CA LYS A 2 16.63 -9.43 -12.10
C LYS A 2 15.29 -8.72 -12.33
N ILE A 3 14.90 -7.85 -11.41
CA ILE A 3 13.65 -7.07 -11.43
C ILE A 3 13.57 -6.14 -12.67
N ASN A 4 14.70 -5.85 -13.31
CA ASN A 4 14.80 -4.95 -14.47
C ASN A 4 13.87 -5.26 -15.66
N ASN A 5 13.39 -6.50 -15.81
CA ASN A 5 12.43 -6.85 -16.88
C ASN A 5 10.96 -6.68 -16.45
N ILE A 6 10.70 -6.49 -15.15
CA ILE A 6 9.36 -6.32 -14.60
C ILE A 6 8.96 -4.84 -14.64
N THR A 7 9.95 -3.94 -14.52
CA THR A 7 9.72 -2.49 -14.43
C THR A 7 9.23 -1.85 -15.74
N GLN A 8 9.42 -2.49 -16.90
CA GLN A 8 8.98 -1.92 -18.19
C GLN A 8 7.46 -1.97 -18.41
N ASN A 9 6.70 -2.83 -17.70
CA ASN A 9 5.25 -2.96 -17.84
C ASN A 9 4.44 -2.32 -16.69
N ILE A 10 5.09 -1.63 -15.76
CA ILE A 10 4.45 -1.10 -14.55
C ILE A 10 3.44 0.02 -14.86
N TYR A 11 3.64 0.78 -15.94
CA TYR A 11 2.79 1.92 -16.30
C TYR A 11 1.31 1.57 -16.61
N SER A 12 1.02 0.33 -16.98
CA SER A 12 -0.35 -0.10 -17.25
C SER A 12 -1.11 -0.53 -15.99
N ASP A 13 -0.41 -0.70 -14.87
CA ASP A 13 -0.91 -1.28 -13.61
C ASP A 13 -0.87 -0.25 -12.45
N GLU A 14 -0.58 1.02 -12.74
CA GLU A 14 -0.63 2.11 -11.76
C GLU A 14 -2.06 2.63 -11.62
N TRP A 15 -2.58 2.53 -10.39
CA TRP A 15 -3.93 2.92 -10.04
C TRP A 15 -3.88 4.01 -8.98
N HIS A 16 -4.40 5.18 -9.31
CA HIS A 16 -4.47 6.28 -8.36
C HIS A 16 -5.60 6.07 -7.36
N THR A 17 -5.28 6.27 -6.09
CA THR A 17 -6.22 6.14 -4.97
C THR A 17 -6.97 7.45 -4.79
N ASP A 18 -8.30 7.38 -4.60
CA ASP A 18 -9.11 8.57 -4.30
C ASP A 18 -8.85 9.11 -2.89
N ALA A 19 -9.24 10.39 -2.67
CA ALA A 19 -8.98 11.10 -1.43
C ALA A 19 -9.59 10.43 -0.19
N LYS A 20 -10.78 9.83 -0.31
CA LYS A 20 -11.46 9.17 0.83
C LYS A 20 -10.77 7.88 1.21
N THR A 21 -10.38 7.09 0.22
CA THR A 21 -9.62 5.86 0.43
C THR A 21 -8.23 6.16 1.02
N ALA A 22 -7.57 7.22 0.53
CA ALA A 22 -6.29 7.66 1.07
C ALA A 22 -6.43 8.09 2.55
N ALA A 23 -7.46 8.89 2.88
CA ALA A 23 -7.74 9.29 4.25
C ALA A 23 -8.00 8.11 5.18
N LEU A 24 -8.78 7.11 4.72
CA LEU A 24 -9.02 5.89 5.48
C LEU A 24 -7.71 5.11 5.71
N ALA A 25 -6.92 4.89 4.69
CA ALA A 25 -5.67 4.14 4.82
C ALA A 25 -4.64 4.86 5.70
N ILE A 26 -4.56 6.19 5.66
CA ILE A 26 -3.72 7.00 6.56
C ILE A 26 -4.20 6.86 8.00
N ARG A 27 -5.51 6.93 8.25
CA ARG A 27 -6.08 6.71 9.59
C ARG A 27 -5.74 5.32 10.13
N LEU A 28 -5.79 4.30 9.29
CA LEU A 28 -5.46 2.92 9.67
C LEU A 28 -3.96 2.70 9.87
N LEU A 29 -3.11 3.46 9.18
CA LEU A 29 -1.67 3.49 9.45
C LEU A 29 -1.38 4.12 10.82
N ASP A 30 -2.19 5.09 11.23
CA ASP A 30 -2.06 5.84 12.49
C ASP A 30 -0.63 6.36 12.72
N PRO A 31 -0.12 7.25 11.86
CA PRO A 31 1.26 7.71 11.96
C PRO A 31 1.44 8.67 13.14
N PRO A 32 2.44 8.45 14.01
CA PRO A 32 2.82 9.43 15.01
C PRO A 32 3.19 10.78 14.38
N LEU A 33 2.97 11.87 15.11
CA LEU A 33 3.29 13.22 14.62
C LEU A 33 4.76 13.31 14.15
N ASN A 34 4.99 14.06 13.07
CA ASN A 34 6.30 14.30 12.49
C ASN A 34 7.02 13.04 11.95
N SER A 35 6.30 11.94 11.73
CA SER A 35 6.88 10.74 11.13
C SER A 35 7.43 10.98 9.73
N SER A 36 8.46 10.23 9.36
CA SER A 36 8.96 10.09 8.00
C SER A 36 8.25 8.92 7.33
N ILE A 37 7.50 9.18 6.26
CA ILE A 37 6.62 8.19 5.62
C ILE A 37 7.06 7.94 4.17
N MET A 38 7.26 6.66 3.85
CA MET A 38 7.66 6.19 2.52
C MET A 38 6.43 5.88 1.66
N LEU A 39 6.41 6.44 0.46
CA LEU A 39 5.44 6.19 -0.61
C LEU A 39 6.17 5.80 -1.91
N PRO A 40 6.70 4.59 -2.02
CA PRO A 40 7.68 4.25 -3.06
C PRO A 40 7.14 4.38 -4.49
N PHE A 41 5.88 4.07 -4.72
CA PHE A 41 5.26 4.05 -6.05
C PHE A 41 4.39 5.28 -6.35
N ASP A 42 4.19 6.14 -5.36
CA ASP A 42 3.31 7.29 -5.47
C ASP A 42 3.99 8.47 -6.18
N GLN A 43 3.20 9.24 -6.91
CA GLN A 43 3.67 10.39 -7.67
C GLN A 43 3.32 11.72 -6.98
N HIS A 44 3.73 12.83 -7.60
CA HIS A 44 3.51 14.19 -7.09
C HIS A 44 2.04 14.50 -6.76
N MET A 45 1.09 13.99 -7.54
CA MET A 45 -0.35 14.22 -7.35
C MET A 45 -1.04 13.17 -6.47
N SER A 46 -0.28 12.28 -5.82
CA SER A 46 -0.85 11.26 -4.93
C SER A 46 -1.59 11.89 -3.76
N GLU A 47 -2.81 11.43 -3.50
CA GLU A 47 -3.61 11.82 -2.35
C GLU A 47 -2.95 11.46 -1.02
N PHE A 48 -2.22 10.36 -0.95
CA PHE A 48 -1.40 10.03 0.22
C PHE A 48 -0.38 11.12 0.51
N ARG A 49 0.37 11.55 -0.51
CA ARG A 49 1.38 12.60 -0.35
C ARG A 49 0.75 13.92 0.12
N ILE A 50 -0.32 14.35 -0.56
CA ILE A 50 -0.98 15.63 -0.27
C ILE A 50 -1.48 15.65 1.17
N GLN A 51 -2.19 14.62 1.60
CA GLN A 51 -2.80 14.58 2.94
C GLN A 51 -1.75 14.42 4.05
N LEU A 52 -0.72 13.59 3.85
CA LEU A 52 0.34 13.40 4.84
C LEU A 52 1.20 14.65 5.01
N GLN A 53 1.53 15.35 3.92
CA GLN A 53 2.26 16.62 4.02
C GLN A 53 1.42 17.71 4.68
N ALA A 54 0.12 17.78 4.38
CA ALA A 54 -0.79 18.70 5.05
C ALA A 54 -0.91 18.42 6.57
N ALA A 55 -0.76 17.15 6.97
CA ALA A 55 -0.73 16.74 8.37
C ALA A 55 0.64 16.95 9.06
N GLY A 56 1.65 17.48 8.35
CA GLY A 56 2.96 17.81 8.91
C GLY A 56 3.98 16.66 8.89
N HIS A 57 3.72 15.58 8.15
CA HIS A 57 4.67 14.48 8.02
C HIS A 57 5.72 14.77 6.96
N LYS A 58 6.92 14.22 7.15
CA LYS A 58 7.95 14.16 6.10
C LYS A 58 7.61 13.01 5.15
N VAL A 59 7.45 13.31 3.86
CA VAL A 59 7.07 12.31 2.86
C VAL A 59 8.20 12.08 1.87
N ILE A 60 8.56 10.81 1.69
CA ILE A 60 9.52 10.33 0.69
C ILE A 60 8.71 9.58 -0.36
N TYR A 61 8.71 10.03 -1.61
CA TYR A 61 7.85 9.46 -2.65
C TYR A 61 8.57 9.30 -3.99
N GLY A 62 8.01 8.48 -4.89
CA GLY A 62 8.54 8.28 -6.23
C GLY A 62 9.86 7.52 -6.28
N VAL A 63 10.15 6.69 -5.29
CA VAL A 63 11.42 5.99 -5.13
C VAL A 63 11.28 4.56 -5.64
N ARG A 64 11.23 4.39 -6.95
CA ARG A 64 10.92 3.10 -7.61
C ARG A 64 11.95 1.99 -7.37
N ASP A 65 13.18 2.36 -7.03
CA ASP A 65 14.25 1.43 -6.64
C ASP A 65 14.16 1.00 -5.16
N TRP A 66 13.11 1.42 -4.44
CA TRP A 66 12.88 1.04 -3.04
C TRP A 66 12.91 -0.49 -2.81
N LEU A 67 12.47 -1.27 -3.77
CA LEU A 67 12.52 -2.74 -3.67
C LEU A 67 13.95 -3.29 -3.61
N GLU A 68 14.92 -2.61 -4.21
CA GLU A 68 16.32 -3.03 -4.34
C GLU A 68 17.28 -2.23 -3.44
N SER A 69 16.80 -1.12 -2.87
CA SER A 69 17.62 -0.18 -2.09
C SER A 69 17.10 -0.03 -0.66
N GLU A 70 17.98 0.41 0.22
CA GLU A 70 17.63 0.72 1.60
C GLU A 70 17.39 2.22 1.78
N TYR A 71 16.30 2.54 2.46
CA TYR A 71 15.92 3.92 2.79
C TYR A 71 15.62 4.06 4.27
N GLN A 72 15.91 5.22 4.82
CA GLN A 72 15.56 5.57 6.20
C GLN A 72 14.18 6.24 6.23
N TYR A 73 13.22 5.60 6.85
CA TYR A 73 11.86 6.07 7.07
C TYR A 73 11.25 5.38 8.30
N ASP A 74 10.17 5.93 8.85
CA ASP A 74 9.49 5.36 10.02
C ASP A 74 8.38 4.39 9.63
N LEU A 75 7.55 4.79 8.66
CA LEU A 75 6.37 4.04 8.23
C LEU A 75 6.27 4.04 6.70
N LEU A 76 5.45 3.12 6.19
CA LEU A 76 5.18 3.03 4.76
C LEU A 76 3.67 2.99 4.50
N ILE A 77 3.21 3.69 3.47
CA ILE A 77 1.87 3.55 2.92
C ILE A 77 1.94 3.62 1.40
N THR A 78 1.24 2.74 0.71
CA THR A 78 1.19 2.79 -0.75
C THR A 78 0.07 1.91 -1.32
N ASN A 79 -0.34 2.24 -2.54
CA ASN A 79 -1.10 1.38 -3.44
C ASN A 79 -0.11 0.90 -4.54
N PRO A 80 0.59 -0.22 -4.33
CA PRO A 80 1.64 -0.64 -5.25
C PRO A 80 1.05 -1.20 -6.55
N PRO A 81 1.81 -1.21 -7.65
CA PRO A 81 1.45 -1.99 -8.83
C PRO A 81 1.20 -3.45 -8.43
N PHE A 82 0.03 -4.00 -8.80
CA PHE A 82 -0.38 -5.33 -8.33
C PHE A 82 0.50 -6.48 -8.84
N SER A 83 1.18 -6.25 -9.96
CA SER A 83 2.21 -7.16 -10.47
C SER A 83 3.42 -7.30 -9.54
N LEU A 84 3.67 -6.31 -8.68
CA LEU A 84 4.77 -6.29 -7.72
C LEU A 84 4.35 -6.71 -6.30
N LYS A 85 3.09 -7.03 -6.06
CA LYS A 85 2.53 -7.27 -4.72
C LYS A 85 3.35 -8.25 -3.87
N ASP A 86 3.86 -9.32 -4.45
CA ASP A 86 4.63 -10.34 -3.71
C ASP A 86 5.97 -9.79 -3.21
N PHE A 87 6.68 -9.02 -4.04
CA PHE A 87 7.93 -8.37 -3.65
C PHE A 87 7.72 -7.30 -2.60
N VAL A 88 6.64 -6.52 -2.74
CA VAL A 88 6.28 -5.47 -1.78
C VAL A 88 5.93 -6.07 -0.42
N ILE A 89 5.10 -7.11 -0.38
CA ILE A 89 4.73 -7.81 0.87
C ILE A 89 5.99 -8.40 1.54
N GLU A 90 6.84 -9.07 0.77
CA GLU A 90 8.07 -9.67 1.29
C GLU A 90 8.98 -8.59 1.91
N LYS A 91 9.21 -7.47 1.20
CA LYS A 91 10.04 -6.39 1.70
C LYS A 91 9.45 -5.71 2.95
N VAL A 92 8.16 -5.40 2.96
CA VAL A 92 7.47 -4.83 4.12
C VAL A 92 7.63 -5.71 5.38
N LEU A 93 7.49 -7.01 5.21
CA LEU A 93 7.63 -7.97 6.31
C LEU A 93 9.08 -8.05 6.79
N THR A 94 10.05 -8.09 5.87
CA THR A 94 11.48 -8.19 6.22
C THR A 94 12.04 -6.89 6.80
N ASP A 95 11.59 -5.73 6.33
CA ASP A 95 11.98 -4.43 6.89
C ASP A 95 11.40 -4.22 8.32
N GLY A 96 10.34 -4.94 8.68
CA GLY A 96 9.75 -4.92 10.03
C GLY A 96 9.09 -3.60 10.43
N LYS A 97 8.94 -2.66 9.50
CA LYS A 97 8.32 -1.35 9.74
C LYS A 97 6.81 -1.45 9.58
N ARG A 98 6.07 -0.67 10.38
CA ARG A 98 4.61 -0.59 10.21
C ARG A 98 4.27 -0.03 8.83
N ALA A 99 3.43 -0.76 8.11
CA ALA A 99 3.09 -0.42 6.73
C ALA A 99 1.61 -0.68 6.44
N THR A 100 1.00 0.19 5.64
CA THR A 100 -0.35 0.02 5.13
C THR A 100 -0.33 -0.08 3.61
N LEU A 101 -0.87 -1.18 3.08
CA LEU A 101 -0.95 -1.46 1.65
C LEU A 101 -2.40 -1.58 1.20
N ILE A 102 -2.71 -1.02 0.02
CA ILE A 102 -3.97 -1.30 -0.67
C ILE A 102 -3.70 -2.37 -1.71
N LEU A 103 -4.33 -3.53 -1.55
CA LEU A 103 -4.08 -4.68 -2.41
C LEU A 103 -5.39 -5.42 -2.77
N PRO A 104 -5.42 -6.16 -3.87
CA PRO A 104 -6.53 -7.07 -4.16
C PRO A 104 -6.69 -8.11 -3.05
N LEU A 105 -7.93 -8.54 -2.79
CA LEU A 105 -8.26 -9.54 -1.76
C LEU A 105 -7.51 -10.86 -1.96
N ASP A 106 -7.22 -11.25 -3.20
CA ASP A 106 -6.45 -12.46 -3.54
C ASP A 106 -5.00 -12.41 -3.01
N SER A 107 -4.53 -11.24 -2.60
CA SER A 107 -3.22 -11.07 -1.97
C SER A 107 -3.10 -11.76 -0.61
N LEU A 108 -4.21 -12.16 0.00
CA LEU A 108 -4.23 -12.94 1.23
C LEU A 108 -4.01 -14.44 1.00
N GLY A 109 -4.21 -14.93 -0.22
CA GLY A 109 -4.08 -16.35 -0.57
C GLY A 109 -2.72 -16.70 -1.19
N GLY A 110 -2.48 -17.99 -1.31
CA GLY A 110 -1.29 -18.55 -1.96
C GLY A 110 -0.23 -19.07 -0.98
N VAL A 111 0.42 -20.17 -1.37
CA VAL A 111 1.37 -20.89 -0.51
C VAL A 111 2.55 -20.02 -0.08
N LYS A 112 3.16 -19.28 -1.03
CA LYS A 112 4.31 -18.41 -0.74
C LYS A 112 3.95 -17.34 0.30
N ARG A 113 2.82 -16.65 0.12
CA ARG A 113 2.37 -15.60 1.05
C ARG A 113 1.99 -16.16 2.42
N HIS A 114 1.33 -17.31 2.45
CA HIS A 114 1.05 -18.00 3.70
C HIS A 114 2.33 -18.31 4.50
N GLN A 115 3.38 -18.82 3.85
CA GLN A 115 4.68 -19.05 4.48
C GLN A 115 5.34 -17.77 5.01
N LEU A 116 5.25 -16.67 4.25
CA LEU A 116 5.74 -15.36 4.71
C LEU A 116 4.96 -14.89 5.94
N PHE A 117 3.65 -14.99 5.93
CA PHE A 117 2.80 -14.58 7.06
C PHE A 117 3.01 -15.46 8.30
N GLN A 118 3.21 -16.75 8.13
CA GLN A 118 3.56 -17.63 9.25
C GLN A 118 4.89 -17.24 9.89
N LYS A 119 5.88 -16.85 9.10
CA LYS A 119 7.21 -16.48 9.56
C LYS A 119 7.26 -15.11 10.22
N TRP A 120 6.59 -14.11 9.65
CA TRP A 120 6.76 -12.70 9.97
C TRP A 120 5.55 -12.06 10.64
N GLY A 121 4.38 -12.72 10.60
CA GLY A 121 3.12 -12.24 11.13
C GLY A 121 2.10 -11.94 10.04
N TYR A 122 0.83 -12.14 10.37
CA TYR A 122 -0.31 -11.86 9.49
C TYR A 122 -0.64 -10.36 9.53
N PRO A 123 -1.06 -9.75 8.41
CA PRO A 123 -1.55 -8.37 8.44
C PRO A 123 -2.88 -8.28 9.19
N HIS A 124 -3.20 -7.08 9.68
CA HIS A 124 -4.60 -6.74 9.94
C HIS A 124 -5.28 -6.47 8.59
N VAL A 125 -6.43 -7.06 8.40
CA VAL A 125 -7.21 -6.96 7.14
C VAL A 125 -8.41 -6.06 7.37
N TYR A 126 -8.42 -4.91 6.71
CA TYR A 126 -9.57 -4.00 6.69
C TYR A 126 -10.33 -4.17 5.38
N ILE A 127 -11.59 -4.53 5.49
CA ILE A 127 -12.47 -4.73 4.34
C ILE A 127 -13.35 -3.49 4.18
N PRO A 128 -13.13 -2.65 3.14
CA PRO A 128 -14.01 -1.51 2.89
C PRO A 128 -15.43 -1.96 2.57
N THR A 129 -16.43 -1.30 3.14
CA THR A 129 -17.86 -1.60 2.90
C THR A 129 -18.29 -1.32 1.46
N ARG A 130 -17.52 -0.52 0.72
CA ARG A 130 -17.69 -0.26 -0.71
C ARG A 130 -16.40 -0.56 -1.45
N ARG A 131 -16.51 -0.88 -2.73
CA ARG A 131 -15.32 -1.06 -3.58
C ARG A 131 -14.53 0.24 -3.66
N ILE A 132 -13.21 0.13 -3.51
CA ILE A 132 -12.27 1.22 -3.73
C ILE A 132 -12.37 1.65 -5.20
N ALA A 133 -12.51 2.95 -5.42
CA ALA A 133 -12.49 3.54 -6.74
C ALA A 133 -11.05 3.87 -7.14
N TYR A 134 -10.69 3.49 -8.36
CA TYR A 134 -9.39 3.78 -8.95
C TYR A 134 -9.53 4.73 -10.12
N PHE A 135 -8.50 5.55 -10.31
CA PHE A 135 -8.44 6.56 -11.35
C PHE A 135 -7.17 6.37 -12.17
N ASP A 136 -7.19 6.78 -13.42
CA ASP A 136 -5.99 6.85 -14.23
C ASP A 136 -5.21 8.15 -13.95
N GLU A 137 -4.10 8.33 -14.64
CA GLU A 137 -3.24 9.53 -14.54
C GLU A 137 -3.94 10.83 -14.94
N PHE A 138 -5.07 10.75 -15.64
CA PHE A 138 -5.89 11.90 -16.04
C PHE A 138 -7.05 12.15 -15.08
N GLY A 139 -7.16 11.39 -13.98
CA GLY A 139 -8.25 11.49 -13.01
C GLY A 139 -9.58 10.91 -13.52
N VAL A 140 -9.56 10.10 -14.58
CA VAL A 140 -10.74 9.43 -15.08
C VAL A 140 -10.94 8.12 -14.32
N LYS A 141 -12.14 7.95 -13.75
CA LYS A 141 -12.48 6.72 -13.03
C LYS A 141 -12.39 5.51 -13.96
N ARG A 142 -11.51 4.59 -13.64
CA ARG A 142 -11.41 3.34 -14.40
C ARG A 142 -12.63 2.47 -14.17
N LYS A 143 -13.26 2.04 -15.27
CA LYS A 143 -14.38 1.10 -15.20
C LYS A 143 -13.86 -0.27 -14.77
N GLY A 144 -14.40 -0.77 -13.63
CA GLY A 144 -14.41 -2.19 -13.32
C GLY A 144 -13.05 -2.79 -12.98
N ALA A 145 -12.44 -2.39 -11.86
CA ALA A 145 -11.63 -3.37 -11.15
C ALA A 145 -12.55 -4.59 -10.87
N SER A 146 -12.30 -5.69 -11.56
CA SER A 146 -13.07 -6.95 -11.40
C SER A 146 -12.84 -7.61 -10.03
N PHE A 147 -11.96 -7.03 -9.21
CA PHE A 147 -11.54 -7.53 -7.91
C PHE A 147 -11.99 -6.60 -6.78
N HIS A 148 -12.15 -7.15 -5.59
CA HIS A 148 -12.33 -6.39 -4.37
C HIS A 148 -10.96 -6.10 -3.76
N SER A 149 -10.70 -4.82 -3.44
CA SER A 149 -9.47 -4.45 -2.74
C SER A 149 -9.69 -4.34 -1.24
N VAL A 150 -8.66 -4.67 -0.49
CA VAL A 150 -8.60 -4.57 0.96
C VAL A 150 -7.44 -3.67 1.36
N ILE A 151 -7.49 -3.14 2.57
CA ILE A 151 -6.39 -2.39 3.17
C ILE A 151 -5.72 -3.32 4.18
N LEU A 152 -4.43 -3.53 4.02
CA LEU A 152 -3.62 -4.42 4.86
C LEU A 152 -2.64 -3.59 5.67
N THR A 153 -2.68 -3.71 6.99
CA THR A 153 -1.66 -3.10 7.86
C THR A 153 -0.78 -4.19 8.46
N PHE A 154 0.51 -4.06 8.18
CA PHE A 154 1.55 -4.97 8.63
C PHE A 154 2.32 -4.40 9.82
N ASN A 155 2.89 -5.28 10.64
CA ASN A 155 3.73 -4.94 11.77
C ASN A 155 3.05 -3.96 12.76
N SER A 156 1.74 -4.08 12.90
CA SER A 156 0.92 -3.34 13.86
C SER A 156 0.61 -4.20 15.09
N ALA A 157 0.11 -3.57 16.16
CA ALA A 157 -0.32 -4.28 17.37
C ALA A 157 -1.53 -5.21 17.13
N GLU A 158 -2.28 -4.99 16.05
CA GLU A 158 -3.51 -5.71 15.71
C GLU A 158 -3.31 -6.79 14.64
N GLN A 159 -2.13 -7.39 14.59
CA GLN A 159 -1.82 -8.43 13.62
C GLN A 159 -2.81 -9.60 13.64
N GLY A 160 -3.14 -10.10 12.45
CA GLY A 160 -3.99 -11.27 12.28
C GLY A 160 -5.50 -11.03 12.51
N GLN A 161 -5.93 -9.81 12.72
CA GLN A 161 -7.33 -9.44 12.89
C GLN A 161 -7.97 -9.09 11.54
N MET A 162 -9.29 -9.07 11.52
CA MET A 162 -10.08 -8.62 10.37
C MET A 162 -11.20 -7.69 10.85
N SER A 163 -11.38 -6.59 10.17
CA SER A 163 -12.46 -5.63 10.44
C SER A 163 -13.11 -5.12 9.16
N TRP A 164 -14.34 -4.63 9.29
CA TRP A 164 -15.04 -3.91 8.22
C TRP A 164 -14.95 -2.42 8.45
N GLU A 165 -14.55 -1.68 7.41
CA GLU A 165 -14.36 -0.24 7.49
C GLU A 165 -15.33 0.50 6.57
N CYS A 166 -15.99 1.52 7.11
CA CYS A 166 -16.88 2.36 6.34
C CYS A 166 -16.07 3.29 5.43
N LEU A 167 -16.21 3.09 4.14
CA LEU A 167 -15.73 4.01 3.12
C LEU A 167 -16.91 4.91 2.72
N ALA A 168 -17.02 6.04 3.41
CA ALA A 168 -18.11 6.98 3.26
C ALA A 168 -17.96 7.92 2.04
#